data_24fc033c3d2ad1d902afea2f504bc55f
#
_entry.id   24fc033c3d2ad1d902afea2f504bc55f
#
_cell.length_a   1.000
_cell.length_b   1.000
_cell.length_c   1.000
_cell.angle_alpha   90.00
_cell.angle_beta   90.00
_cell.angle_gamma   90.00
#
_symmetry.space_group_name_H-M   'P 1'
#
loop_
_entity.id
_entity.type
_entity.pdbx_description
1 polymer ?
#
loop_
_entity_poly.entity_id
_entity_poly.type
_entity_poly.pdbx_seq_one_letter_code
_entity_poly.pdbx_strand_id
1 'polypeptide(L)'
;MNRIFGIVSLFLLLSFSSNLSSEDLKLSQKTLKFTVIHPFKTVHGVCGEVNITPTTFSSGANGVQLPKAVKIEAPLKEFRSGDENRDSHILESLGFPENQSVSFSSTSIDITDGGWLVSGNLTINGVTKPVKTKANISSNNGQIEVSGKFQIKMGDYQITPPSLLFAKAKEEVEIEFSFILKP
;
A
#
# COMPACT_ATOMS: atom_id res chain seq x y z
N MET A 1 78.68 -3.54 27.05
CA MET A 1 78.11 -2.57 26.11
C MET A 1 77.13 -3.28 25.16
N ASN A 2 75.88 -3.49 25.59
CA ASN A 2 74.85 -4.17 24.77
C ASN A 2 73.78 -3.19 24.47
N ARG A 3 73.60 -2.87 23.20
CA ARG A 3 72.47 -2.01 22.69
C ARG A 3 71.32 -2.94 22.34
N ILE A 4 70.22 -2.80 23.05
CA ILE A 4 68.97 -3.46 22.75
C ILE A 4 68.16 -2.52 21.80
N PHE A 5 68.01 -2.96 20.57
CA PHE A 5 67.10 -2.30 19.59
C PHE A 5 65.67 -2.75 19.85
N GLY A 6 64.82 -1.83 20.32
CA GLY A 6 63.41 -2.07 20.46
C GLY A 6 62.70 -1.80 19.12
N ILE A 7 62.08 -2.84 18.57
CA ILE A 7 61.21 -2.75 17.40
C ILE A 7 59.83 -2.32 17.88
N VAL A 8 59.45 -1.06 17.58
CA VAL A 8 58.08 -0.59 17.77
C VAL A 8 57.28 -1.01 16.55
N SER A 9 56.46 -2.04 16.71
CA SER A 9 55.50 -2.48 15.69
C SER A 9 54.28 -1.57 15.72
N LEU A 10 54.19 -0.67 14.74
CA LEU A 10 53.04 0.19 14.54
C LEU A 10 51.91 -0.62 13.87
N PHE A 11 50.96 -1.10 14.66
CA PHE A 11 49.71 -1.71 14.15
C PHE A 11 48.82 -0.62 13.56
N LEU A 12 48.83 -0.53 12.22
CA LEU A 12 47.89 0.34 11.47
C LEU A 12 46.53 -0.36 11.46
N LEU A 13 45.64 0.05 12.37
CA LEU A 13 44.20 -0.34 12.33
C LEU A 13 43.55 0.33 11.13
N LEU A 14 43.48 -0.39 10.01
CA LEU A 14 42.62 -0.03 8.88
C LEU A 14 41.17 -0.26 9.31
N SER A 15 40.51 0.80 9.78
CA SER A 15 39.07 0.85 9.96
C SER A 15 38.40 0.81 8.57
N PHE A 16 37.99 -0.37 8.16
CA PHE A 16 37.05 -0.52 7.04
C PHE A 16 35.70 0.06 7.47
N SER A 17 35.46 1.31 7.15
CA SER A 17 34.11 1.88 7.16
C SER A 17 33.36 1.25 6.00
N SER A 18 32.60 0.18 6.25
CA SER A 18 31.60 -0.29 5.30
C SER A 18 30.51 0.78 5.21
N ASN A 19 30.58 1.62 4.17
CA ASN A 19 29.44 2.42 3.76
C ASN A 19 28.33 1.43 3.37
N LEU A 20 27.39 1.18 4.28
CA LEU A 20 26.12 0.57 3.92
C LEU A 20 25.40 1.59 3.02
N SER A 21 25.57 1.46 1.73
CA SER A 21 24.76 2.16 0.76
C SER A 21 23.34 1.62 0.92
N SER A 22 22.43 2.44 1.41
CA SER A 22 20.99 2.12 1.39
C SER A 22 20.57 2.05 -0.08
N GLU A 23 20.19 0.87 -0.52
CA GLU A 23 19.72 0.65 -1.88
C GLU A 23 18.29 1.19 -2.01
N ASP A 24 18.03 1.93 -3.09
CA ASP A 24 16.71 2.45 -3.36
C ASP A 24 15.82 1.36 -3.95
N LEU A 25 14.67 1.15 -3.31
CA LEU A 25 13.65 0.21 -3.76
C LEU A 25 12.59 0.96 -4.57
N LYS A 26 12.28 0.47 -5.77
CA LYS A 26 11.27 1.07 -6.66
C LYS A 26 10.00 0.22 -6.68
N LEU A 27 8.86 0.87 -6.76
CA LEU A 27 7.57 0.21 -6.99
C LEU A 27 7.56 -0.42 -8.38
N SER A 28 7.48 -1.76 -8.45
CA SER A 28 7.46 -2.52 -9.70
C SER A 28 6.07 -3.03 -10.06
N GLN A 29 5.24 -3.33 -9.06
CA GLN A 29 3.84 -3.73 -9.25
C GLN A 29 2.96 -3.08 -8.19
N LYS A 30 1.76 -2.70 -8.60
CA LYS A 30 0.75 -2.07 -7.75
C LYS A 30 -0.58 -2.77 -8.03
N THR A 31 -1.13 -3.41 -7.01
CA THR A 31 -2.41 -4.10 -7.10
C THR A 31 -3.34 -3.54 -6.05
N LEU A 32 -4.50 -3.09 -6.46
CA LEU A 32 -5.60 -2.69 -5.59
C LEU A 32 -6.86 -3.39 -6.06
N LYS A 33 -7.50 -4.14 -5.16
CA LYS A 33 -8.72 -4.91 -5.43
C LYS A 33 -9.81 -4.51 -4.46
N PHE A 34 -11.05 -4.72 -4.88
CA PHE A 34 -12.21 -4.63 -4.01
C PHE A 34 -13.13 -5.83 -4.23
N THR A 35 -13.84 -6.22 -3.19
CA THR A 35 -14.84 -7.29 -3.24
C THR A 35 -16.14 -6.80 -2.61
N VAL A 36 -17.22 -6.93 -3.37
CA VAL A 36 -18.60 -6.66 -2.94
C VAL A 36 -19.40 -7.95 -2.98
N ILE A 37 -20.04 -8.29 -1.87
CA ILE A 37 -20.87 -9.50 -1.75
C ILE A 37 -22.33 -9.12 -1.98
N HIS A 38 -22.95 -9.71 -3.00
CA HIS A 38 -24.37 -9.67 -3.22
C HIS A 38 -24.94 -11.09 -3.06
N PRO A 39 -26.19 -11.28 -2.55
CA PRO A 39 -26.76 -12.63 -2.36
C PRO A 39 -26.73 -13.52 -3.59
N PHE A 40 -26.80 -12.95 -4.79
CA PHE A 40 -26.78 -13.70 -6.05
C PHE A 40 -25.39 -13.76 -6.71
N LYS A 41 -24.45 -12.90 -6.33
CA LYS A 41 -23.15 -12.81 -6.99
C LYS A 41 -22.12 -12.08 -6.13
N THR A 42 -20.92 -12.61 -6.03
CA THR A 42 -19.77 -11.84 -5.55
C THR A 42 -19.12 -11.10 -6.71
N VAL A 43 -18.90 -9.81 -6.54
CA VAL A 43 -18.23 -8.95 -7.52
C VAL A 43 -16.81 -8.68 -7.03
N HIS A 44 -15.84 -9.02 -7.85
CA HIS A 44 -14.44 -8.65 -7.67
C HIS A 44 -14.08 -7.59 -8.70
N GLY A 45 -13.36 -6.57 -8.28
CA GLY A 45 -12.84 -5.57 -9.18
C GLY A 45 -11.40 -5.22 -8.83
N VAL A 46 -10.73 -4.61 -9.79
CA VAL A 46 -9.34 -4.16 -9.67
C VAL A 46 -9.26 -2.71 -10.14
N CYS A 47 -8.28 -1.95 -9.62
CA CYS A 47 -7.86 -0.69 -10.20
C CYS A 47 -6.63 -0.96 -11.07
N GLY A 48 -6.72 -0.66 -12.37
CA GLY A 48 -5.64 -0.93 -13.33
C GLY A 48 -4.42 -0.06 -13.12
N GLU A 49 -4.63 1.20 -12.73
CA GLU A 49 -3.56 2.16 -12.44
C GLU A 49 -3.72 2.73 -11.04
N VAL A 50 -2.63 2.71 -10.27
CA VAL A 50 -2.58 3.28 -8.90
C VAL A 50 -1.37 4.17 -8.79
N ASN A 51 -1.55 5.41 -8.38
CA ASN A 51 -0.48 6.35 -8.09
C ASN A 51 -0.10 6.27 -6.61
N ILE A 52 1.18 6.08 -6.31
CA ILE A 52 1.69 5.96 -4.95
C ILE A 52 2.84 6.93 -4.76
N THR A 53 2.83 7.66 -3.67
CA THR A 53 3.91 8.57 -3.26
C THR A 53 4.33 8.22 -1.83
N PRO A 54 5.64 8.00 -1.56
CA PRO A 54 6.77 8.10 -2.48
C PRO A 54 6.80 6.96 -3.52
N THR A 55 7.50 7.16 -4.64
CA THR A 55 7.72 6.15 -5.68
C THR A 55 8.95 5.28 -5.41
N THR A 56 9.84 5.74 -4.53
CA THR A 56 11.06 5.05 -4.07
C THR A 56 11.04 4.92 -2.57
N PHE A 57 11.55 3.79 -2.09
CA PHE A 57 11.68 3.47 -0.68
C PHE A 57 13.14 3.08 -0.40
N SER A 58 13.64 3.37 0.79
CA SER A 58 14.97 2.94 1.18
C SER A 58 14.94 1.51 1.73
N SER A 59 15.97 0.73 1.43
CA SER A 59 16.16 -0.57 2.06
C SER A 59 16.43 -0.42 3.57
N GLY A 60 16.05 -1.42 4.35
CA GLY A 60 16.21 -1.43 5.81
C GLY A 60 16.43 -2.82 6.37
N ALA A 61 16.58 -2.93 7.67
CA ALA A 61 16.88 -4.20 8.36
C ALA A 61 15.82 -5.29 8.09
N ASN A 62 14.56 -4.92 7.91
CA ASN A 62 13.45 -5.83 7.58
C ASN A 62 13.08 -5.76 6.09
N GLY A 63 14.04 -5.37 5.23
CA GLY A 63 13.86 -5.25 3.80
C GLY A 63 13.53 -3.83 3.33
N VAL A 64 12.66 -3.10 4.01
CA VAL A 64 12.26 -1.74 3.67
C VAL A 64 12.18 -0.87 4.91
N GLN A 65 12.67 0.38 4.81
CA GLN A 65 12.53 1.36 5.88
C GLN A 65 11.09 1.88 5.98
N LEU A 66 10.69 2.21 7.21
CA LEU A 66 9.40 2.83 7.47
C LEU A 66 9.30 4.17 6.73
N PRO A 67 8.37 4.36 5.79
CA PRO A 67 8.19 5.64 5.13
C PRO A 67 7.58 6.66 6.09
N LYS A 68 7.96 7.92 5.95
CA LYS A 68 7.39 9.02 6.77
C LYS A 68 5.90 9.23 6.51
N ALA A 69 5.49 9.08 5.27
CA ALA A 69 4.11 9.19 4.83
C ALA A 69 3.92 8.44 3.52
N VAL A 70 2.68 8.00 3.27
CA VAL A 70 2.27 7.39 2.00
C VAL A 70 0.99 8.04 1.54
N LYS A 71 0.92 8.40 0.25
CA LYS A 71 -0.29 8.80 -0.44
C LYS A 71 -0.58 7.81 -1.55
N ILE A 72 -1.84 7.45 -1.70
CA ILE A 72 -2.32 6.55 -2.75
C ILE A 72 -3.48 7.22 -3.45
N GLU A 73 -3.48 7.21 -4.77
CA GLU A 73 -4.57 7.71 -5.59
C GLU A 73 -4.91 6.64 -6.64
N ALA A 74 -6.18 6.26 -6.66
CA ALA A 74 -6.75 5.29 -7.58
C ALA A 74 -7.75 6.02 -8.48
N PRO A 75 -7.41 6.33 -9.75
CA PRO A 75 -8.31 7.00 -10.67
C PRO A 75 -9.56 6.14 -10.92
N LEU A 76 -10.75 6.75 -10.84
CA LEU A 76 -12.02 6.02 -10.96
C LEU A 76 -12.14 5.32 -12.32
N LYS A 77 -11.66 5.96 -13.39
CA LYS A 77 -11.68 5.40 -14.75
C LYS A 77 -10.86 4.12 -14.93
N GLU A 78 -10.03 3.79 -13.94
CA GLU A 78 -9.17 2.59 -13.96
C GLU A 78 -9.80 1.40 -13.21
N PHE A 79 -11.00 1.58 -12.65
CA PHE A 79 -11.69 0.48 -11.98
C PHE A 79 -12.32 -0.46 -13.01
N ARG A 80 -12.06 -1.76 -12.87
CA ARG A 80 -12.55 -2.82 -13.75
C ARG A 80 -13.08 -3.98 -12.93
N SER A 81 -14.25 -4.46 -13.31
CA SER A 81 -14.89 -5.63 -12.70
C SER A 81 -15.12 -6.77 -13.69
N GLY A 82 -14.66 -6.59 -14.94
CA GLY A 82 -14.85 -7.54 -16.02
C GLY A 82 -16.21 -7.48 -16.70
N ASP A 83 -16.94 -6.37 -16.53
CA ASP A 83 -18.24 -6.11 -17.14
C ASP A 83 -18.43 -4.58 -17.28
N GLU A 84 -18.49 -4.08 -18.50
CA GLU A 84 -18.49 -2.65 -18.80
C GLU A 84 -19.71 -1.91 -18.22
N ASN A 85 -20.89 -2.54 -18.22
CA ASN A 85 -22.09 -1.93 -17.65
C ASN A 85 -21.91 -1.78 -16.12
N ARG A 86 -21.39 -2.80 -15.47
CA ARG A 86 -21.10 -2.74 -14.04
C ARG A 86 -20.01 -1.72 -13.72
N ASP A 87 -18.98 -1.61 -14.57
CA ASP A 87 -17.92 -0.61 -14.40
C ASP A 87 -18.49 0.81 -14.47
N SER A 88 -19.44 1.09 -15.39
CA SER A 88 -20.15 2.36 -15.45
C SER A 88 -20.94 2.65 -14.16
N HIS A 89 -21.67 1.66 -13.65
CA HIS A 89 -22.40 1.82 -12.38
C HIS A 89 -21.47 2.00 -11.16
N ILE A 90 -20.28 1.40 -11.18
CA ILE A 90 -19.25 1.64 -10.15
C ILE A 90 -18.80 3.10 -10.20
N LEU A 91 -18.51 3.64 -11.38
CA LEU A 91 -18.12 5.04 -11.58
C LEU A 91 -19.18 5.99 -11.03
N GLU A 92 -20.45 5.80 -11.41
CA GLU A 92 -21.57 6.59 -10.92
C GLU A 92 -21.71 6.53 -9.40
N SER A 93 -21.62 5.32 -8.82
CA SER A 93 -21.73 5.11 -7.37
C SER A 93 -20.61 5.79 -6.59
N LEU A 94 -19.44 5.98 -7.21
CA LEU A 94 -18.28 6.67 -6.63
C LEU A 94 -18.26 8.17 -6.93
N GLY A 95 -19.35 8.69 -7.56
CA GLY A 95 -19.58 10.11 -7.81
C GLY A 95 -18.79 10.68 -8.99
N PHE A 96 -18.50 9.87 -10.01
CA PHE A 96 -17.94 10.38 -11.25
C PHE A 96 -19.06 11.10 -12.07
N PRO A 97 -18.77 12.25 -12.72
CA PRO A 97 -17.47 12.86 -12.96
C PRO A 97 -16.99 13.86 -11.88
N GLU A 98 -17.78 14.20 -10.86
CA GLU A 98 -17.44 15.18 -9.83
C GLU A 98 -16.22 14.74 -9.04
N ASN A 99 -16.12 13.45 -8.76
CA ASN A 99 -14.94 12.82 -8.18
C ASN A 99 -14.16 12.10 -9.28
N GLN A 100 -12.86 12.26 -9.29
CA GLN A 100 -11.97 11.65 -10.30
C GLN A 100 -11.19 10.45 -9.77
N SER A 101 -11.06 10.34 -8.44
CA SER A 101 -10.26 9.29 -7.80
C SER A 101 -10.75 8.93 -6.40
N VAL A 102 -10.41 7.72 -5.96
CA VAL A 102 -10.34 7.35 -4.55
C VAL A 102 -8.95 7.68 -4.07
N SER A 103 -8.82 8.31 -2.90
CA SER A 103 -7.51 8.68 -2.36
C SER A 103 -7.32 8.29 -0.90
N PHE A 104 -6.09 7.97 -0.55
CA PHE A 104 -5.66 7.69 0.81
C PHE A 104 -4.42 8.51 1.15
N SER A 105 -4.38 9.06 2.37
CA SER A 105 -3.21 9.73 2.93
C SER A 105 -2.95 9.22 4.33
N SER A 106 -1.77 8.66 4.57
CA SER A 106 -1.40 8.20 5.92
C SER A 106 -1.26 9.37 6.89
N THR A 107 -1.68 9.16 8.13
CA THR A 107 -1.48 10.08 9.27
C THR A 107 -0.45 9.54 10.25
N SER A 108 -0.36 8.21 10.39
CA SER A 108 0.72 7.53 11.09
C SER A 108 1.02 6.19 10.46
N ILE A 109 2.28 5.76 10.58
CA ILE A 109 2.75 4.44 10.18
C ILE A 109 3.64 3.95 11.31
N ASP A 110 3.22 2.90 12.00
CA ASP A 110 3.89 2.37 13.17
C ASP A 110 4.39 0.95 12.89
N ILE A 111 5.58 0.61 13.39
CA ILE A 111 6.13 -0.74 13.24
C ILE A 111 5.34 -1.70 14.13
N THR A 112 4.99 -2.85 13.58
CA THR A 112 4.37 -3.95 14.31
C THR A 112 5.09 -5.26 14.00
N ASP A 113 4.71 -6.34 14.67
CA ASP A 113 5.18 -7.67 14.34
C ASP A 113 4.76 -8.07 12.91
N GLY A 114 5.76 -8.33 12.07
CA GLY A 114 5.60 -8.73 10.67
C GLY A 114 5.16 -7.62 9.70
N GLY A 115 5.23 -6.33 10.08
CA GLY A 115 4.88 -5.25 9.14
C GLY A 115 4.60 -3.91 9.80
N TRP A 116 3.64 -3.19 9.26
CA TRP A 116 3.26 -1.85 9.72
C TRP A 116 1.77 -1.78 10.09
N LEU A 117 1.46 -0.97 11.06
CA LEU A 117 0.12 -0.51 11.34
C LEU A 117 -0.05 0.88 10.75
N VAL A 118 -0.85 0.98 9.70
CA VAL A 118 -1.05 2.21 8.93
C VAL A 118 -2.39 2.82 9.30
N SER A 119 -2.39 4.05 9.80
CA SER A 119 -3.57 4.87 10.00
C SER A 119 -3.58 6.00 8.97
N GLY A 120 -4.75 6.40 8.51
CA GLY A 120 -4.85 7.47 7.52
C GLY A 120 -6.28 7.87 7.21
N ASN A 121 -6.40 8.81 6.30
CA ASN A 121 -7.67 9.31 5.80
C ASN A 121 -7.94 8.73 4.41
N LEU A 122 -9.04 8.03 4.26
CA LEU A 122 -9.52 7.48 2.99
C LEU A 122 -10.69 8.34 2.50
N THR A 123 -10.58 8.83 1.26
CA THR A 123 -11.62 9.63 0.60
C THR A 123 -12.23 8.83 -0.53
N ILE A 124 -13.52 8.61 -0.45
CA ILE A 124 -14.34 7.95 -1.49
C ILE A 124 -15.60 8.79 -1.68
N ASN A 125 -16.04 8.96 -2.92
CA ASN A 125 -17.25 9.74 -3.24
C ASN A 125 -17.28 11.13 -2.56
N GLY A 126 -16.13 11.82 -2.51
CA GLY A 126 -15.98 13.12 -1.85
C GLY A 126 -16.01 13.08 -0.31
N VAL A 127 -16.27 11.93 0.31
CA VAL A 127 -16.36 11.77 1.77
C VAL A 127 -15.05 11.20 2.31
N THR A 128 -14.49 11.86 3.32
CA THR A 128 -13.24 11.44 3.98
C THR A 128 -13.52 10.81 5.34
N LYS A 129 -12.97 9.61 5.57
CA LYS A 129 -13.08 8.90 6.84
C LYS A 129 -11.71 8.38 7.29
N PRO A 130 -11.44 8.34 8.61
CA PRO A 130 -10.25 7.68 9.13
C PRO A 130 -10.37 6.17 8.94
N VAL A 131 -9.27 5.56 8.50
CA VAL A 131 -9.13 4.10 8.36
C VAL A 131 -7.83 3.63 9.00
N LYS A 132 -7.80 2.37 9.40
CA LYS A 132 -6.62 1.73 9.98
C LYS A 132 -6.49 0.32 9.43
N THR A 133 -5.30 -0.04 8.98
CA THR A 133 -5.02 -1.37 8.43
C THR A 133 -3.64 -1.86 8.80
N LYS A 134 -3.46 -3.17 8.87
CA LYS A 134 -2.14 -3.80 8.93
C LYS A 134 -1.60 -3.98 7.51
N ALA A 135 -0.38 -3.53 7.28
CA ALA A 135 0.39 -3.82 6.08
C ALA A 135 1.46 -4.84 6.43
N ASN A 136 1.34 -6.06 5.93
CA ASN A 136 2.33 -7.11 6.11
C ASN A 136 3.49 -6.87 5.16
N ILE A 137 4.71 -7.18 5.62
CA ILE A 137 5.92 -7.08 4.83
C ILE A 137 6.51 -8.47 4.70
N SER A 138 6.72 -8.91 3.47
CA SER A 138 7.40 -10.16 3.17
C SER A 138 8.52 -9.93 2.16
N SER A 139 9.62 -10.65 2.32
CA SER A 139 10.76 -10.60 1.40
C SER A 139 10.93 -11.96 0.74
N ASN A 140 10.98 -11.98 -0.58
CA ASN A 140 11.20 -13.18 -1.36
C ASN A 140 12.02 -12.87 -2.62
N ASN A 141 13.13 -13.60 -2.85
CA ASN A 141 13.99 -13.47 -4.02
C ASN A 141 14.43 -12.01 -4.33
N GLY A 142 14.78 -11.23 -3.30
CA GLY A 142 15.18 -9.83 -3.45
C GLY A 142 14.05 -8.84 -3.74
N GLN A 143 12.80 -9.31 -3.74
CA GLN A 143 11.62 -8.47 -3.86
C GLN A 143 10.96 -8.33 -2.48
N ILE A 144 10.39 -7.17 -2.22
CA ILE A 144 9.64 -6.90 -1.00
C ILE A 144 8.19 -6.67 -1.37
N GLU A 145 7.30 -7.43 -0.77
CA GLU A 145 5.87 -7.23 -0.86
C GLU A 145 5.35 -6.52 0.39
N VAL A 146 4.61 -5.45 0.17
CA VAL A 146 3.83 -4.75 1.19
C VAL A 146 2.37 -4.98 0.86
N SER A 147 1.68 -5.81 1.65
CA SER A 147 0.31 -6.22 1.35
C SER A 147 -0.60 -6.19 2.57
N GLY A 148 -1.89 -6.04 2.33
CA GLY A 148 -2.88 -6.05 3.39
C GLY A 148 -4.30 -6.02 2.88
N LYS A 149 -5.23 -6.11 3.84
CA LYS A 149 -6.65 -6.00 3.57
C LYS A 149 -7.39 -5.35 4.73
N PHE A 150 -8.46 -4.67 4.41
CA PHE A 150 -9.37 -4.05 5.38
C PHE A 150 -10.76 -3.94 4.79
N GLN A 151 -11.73 -3.60 5.63
CA GLN A 151 -13.11 -3.42 5.22
C GLN A 151 -13.57 -1.98 5.46
N ILE A 152 -14.43 -1.52 4.58
CA ILE A 152 -15.19 -0.26 4.71
C ILE A 152 -16.68 -0.54 4.60
N LYS A 153 -17.51 0.41 5.02
CA LYS A 153 -18.95 0.37 4.76
C LYS A 153 -19.32 1.39 3.71
N MET A 154 -20.12 1.00 2.74
CA MET A 154 -20.61 1.87 1.67
C MET A 154 -21.34 3.11 2.23
N GLY A 155 -22.18 2.92 3.25
CA GLY A 155 -22.92 4.01 3.89
C GLY A 155 -22.04 5.07 4.54
N ASP A 156 -20.84 4.73 5.04
CA ASP A 156 -19.89 5.69 5.60
C ASP A 156 -19.42 6.71 4.56
N TYR A 157 -19.48 6.35 3.27
CA TYR A 157 -19.08 7.18 2.13
C TYR A 157 -20.28 7.64 1.29
N GLN A 158 -21.49 7.61 1.86
CA GLN A 158 -22.74 8.02 1.19
C GLN A 158 -23.01 7.21 -0.09
N ILE A 159 -22.54 5.98 -0.18
CA ILE A 159 -22.80 5.07 -1.27
C ILE A 159 -23.96 4.15 -0.87
N THR A 160 -24.98 4.11 -1.69
CA THR A 160 -26.10 3.16 -1.50
C THR A 160 -25.69 1.79 -2.02
N PRO A 161 -25.79 0.72 -1.21
CA PRO A 161 -25.54 -0.63 -1.69
C PRO A 161 -26.40 -0.98 -2.91
N PRO A 162 -25.80 -1.45 -4.02
CA PRO A 162 -26.54 -1.78 -5.23
C PRO A 162 -27.52 -2.92 -4.97
N SER A 163 -28.70 -2.82 -5.60
CA SER A 163 -29.73 -3.85 -5.51
C SER A 163 -29.97 -4.49 -6.87
N LEU A 164 -30.19 -5.79 -6.84
CA LEU A 164 -30.60 -6.57 -8.00
C LEU A 164 -31.87 -7.36 -7.62
N LEU A 165 -32.94 -7.21 -8.41
CA LEU A 165 -34.27 -7.72 -8.10
C LEU A 165 -34.75 -7.17 -6.73
N PHE A 166 -34.91 -8.03 -5.74
CA PHE A 166 -35.38 -7.70 -4.39
C PHE A 166 -34.29 -7.77 -3.31
N ALA A 167 -33.03 -8.04 -3.69
CA ALA A 167 -31.91 -8.17 -2.79
C ALA A 167 -30.89 -7.04 -2.96
N LYS A 168 -30.28 -6.64 -1.83
CA LYS A 168 -29.20 -5.65 -1.80
C LYS A 168 -27.87 -6.33 -1.56
N ALA A 169 -26.81 -5.74 -2.07
CA ALA A 169 -25.45 -6.08 -1.70
C ALA A 169 -25.22 -5.81 -0.20
N LYS A 170 -24.25 -6.49 0.39
CA LYS A 170 -23.77 -6.15 1.73
C LYS A 170 -23.15 -4.75 1.72
N GLU A 171 -23.27 -4.06 2.84
CA GLU A 171 -22.63 -2.75 3.01
C GLU A 171 -21.11 -2.82 3.07
N GLU A 172 -20.59 -3.95 3.56
CA GLU A 172 -19.16 -4.14 3.71
C GLU A 172 -18.50 -4.42 2.36
N VAL A 173 -17.46 -3.65 2.07
CA VAL A 173 -16.57 -3.82 0.92
C VAL A 173 -15.20 -4.19 1.46
N GLU A 174 -14.67 -5.34 1.06
CA GLU A 174 -13.29 -5.71 1.33
C GLU A 174 -12.37 -5.04 0.30
N ILE A 175 -11.31 -4.41 0.80
CA ILE A 175 -10.25 -3.79 -0.01
C ILE A 175 -8.97 -4.54 0.28
N GLU A 176 -8.30 -5.00 -0.78
CA GLU A 176 -6.99 -5.65 -0.74
C GLU A 176 -5.97 -4.85 -1.53
N PHE A 177 -4.76 -4.75 -0.99
CA PHE A 177 -3.65 -4.13 -1.69
C PHE A 177 -2.39 -5.00 -1.63
N SER A 178 -1.58 -4.96 -2.68
CA SER A 178 -0.27 -5.57 -2.75
C SER A 178 0.63 -4.70 -3.62
N PHE A 179 1.76 -4.28 -3.06
CA PHE A 179 2.77 -3.43 -3.71
C PHE A 179 4.11 -4.15 -3.66
N ILE A 180 4.71 -4.36 -4.83
CA ILE A 180 6.00 -5.02 -4.96
C ILE A 180 7.09 -3.98 -5.16
N LEU A 181 8.09 -4.03 -4.30
CA LEU A 181 9.29 -3.20 -4.34
C LEU A 181 10.46 -4.04 -4.84
N LYS A 182 11.30 -3.47 -5.69
CA LYS A 182 12.54 -4.07 -6.20
C LYS A 182 13.68 -3.04 -6.16
N PRO A 183 14.93 -3.51 -6.03
CA PRO A 183 16.12 -2.70 -6.24
C PRO A 183 16.17 -2.06 -7.61
#